data_a269304a506d741a402a742aabc659a4
#
_entry.id   a269304a506d741a402a742aabc659a4
#
_cell.length_a   1.000
_cell.length_b   1.000
_cell.length_c   1.000
_cell.angle_alpha   90.00
_cell.angle_beta   90.00
_cell.angle_gamma   90.00
#
_symmetry.space_group_name_H-M   'P 1'
#
loop_
_entity.id
_entity.type
_entity.pdbx_description
1 polymer ?
#
loop_
_entity_poly.entity_id
_entity_poly.type
_entity_poly.pdbx_seq_one_letter_code
_entity_poly.pdbx_strand_id
1 'polypeptide(L)'
;TGQGHSLAMSLASSKMSPAASLIHRFNGLEGIKQIKSIKGNLSRSGTVENLLGKFEQLHQVIIKSPTQLLSIAEQEQQGNLANALNSIWKSNNENLRGNGDFRLPEMRRSLSEAWTTATQVNFCAKAFPTVASNHKDNATLHVLAGYLRNGFLHRAIREQGGAYGGGATQDSNSASFRFFSYRDPRLAETLNDFDASLQWLMAGKHENYQLEEAILGVIAALDKPASPAGEAKQAFYNHLFDNTLAARKAFRERVLHTTLQDLRRAADTYFKPSSASVGVITNKDSINNLNIENLVIRNI
;
A
#
# COMPACT_ATOMS: atom_id res chain seq x y z
N THR A 1 -2.12 17.29 5.01
CA THR A 1 -1.37 16.56 3.96
C THR A 1 -0.07 15.90 4.44
N GLY A 2 0.08 15.60 5.75
CA GLY A 2 1.29 14.93 6.27
C GLY A 2 1.60 13.58 5.60
N GLN A 3 0.62 12.92 4.98
CA GLN A 3 0.76 11.64 4.29
C GLN A 3 0.32 11.69 2.82
N GLY A 4 0.52 12.81 2.14
CA GLY A 4 0.07 13.00 0.75
C GLY A 4 0.61 11.94 -0.22
N HIS A 5 1.86 11.49 -0.07
CA HIS A 5 2.44 10.42 -0.89
C HIS A 5 1.71 9.08 -0.71
N SER A 6 1.33 8.71 0.52
CA SER A 6 0.56 7.48 0.77
C SER A 6 -0.83 7.54 0.13
N LEU A 7 -1.47 8.71 0.17
CA LEU A 7 -2.75 8.94 -0.51
C LEU A 7 -2.60 8.89 -2.04
N ALA A 8 -1.54 9.46 -2.60
CA ALA A 8 -1.26 9.39 -4.04
C ALA A 8 -0.98 7.95 -4.49
N MET A 9 -0.19 7.18 -3.73
CA MET A 9 0.04 5.76 -3.99
C MET A 9 -1.24 4.94 -3.89
N SER A 10 -2.07 5.17 -2.86
CA SER A 10 -3.37 4.52 -2.70
C SER A 10 -4.30 4.84 -3.87
N LEU A 11 -4.30 6.07 -4.35
CA LEU A 11 -5.07 6.50 -5.52
C LEU A 11 -4.59 5.78 -6.78
N ALA A 12 -3.29 5.83 -7.08
CA ALA A 12 -2.72 5.20 -8.27
C ALA A 12 -2.99 3.68 -8.33
N SER A 13 -2.96 2.99 -7.18
CA SER A 13 -3.22 1.54 -7.12
C SER A 13 -4.70 1.16 -6.91
N SER A 14 -5.60 2.13 -6.70
CA SER A 14 -6.99 1.91 -6.26
C SER A 14 -7.84 1.01 -7.17
N LYS A 15 -7.48 0.88 -8.44
CA LYS A 15 -8.19 0.04 -9.41
C LYS A 15 -7.40 -1.20 -9.85
N MET A 16 -6.31 -1.53 -9.17
CA MET A 16 -5.44 -2.66 -9.53
C MET A 16 -5.85 -3.98 -8.91
N SER A 17 -6.55 -3.94 -7.78
CA SER A 17 -7.14 -5.12 -7.16
C SER A 17 -8.38 -4.75 -6.36
N PRO A 18 -9.27 -5.73 -6.08
CA PRO A 18 -10.43 -5.50 -5.23
C PRO A 18 -10.08 -4.99 -3.84
N ALA A 19 -9.01 -5.54 -3.23
CA ALA A 19 -8.50 -5.13 -1.92
C ALA A 19 -8.01 -3.67 -1.94
N ALA A 20 -7.23 -3.27 -2.95
CA ALA A 20 -6.77 -1.91 -3.12
C ALA A 20 -7.93 -0.92 -3.25
N SER A 21 -8.98 -1.29 -3.99
CA SER A 21 -10.19 -0.47 -4.12
C SER A 21 -10.91 -0.29 -2.79
N LEU A 22 -11.04 -1.34 -2.00
CA LEU A 22 -11.66 -1.28 -0.69
C LEU A 22 -10.86 -0.40 0.28
N ILE A 23 -9.54 -0.58 0.35
CA ILE A 23 -8.64 0.23 1.18
C ILE A 23 -8.72 1.70 0.78
N HIS A 24 -8.73 2.00 -0.52
CA HIS A 24 -8.84 3.37 -1.01
C HIS A 24 -10.18 4.03 -0.62
N ARG A 25 -11.28 3.28 -0.63
CA ARG A 25 -12.59 3.76 -0.17
C ARG A 25 -12.63 4.03 1.33
N PHE A 26 -11.88 3.27 2.15
CA PHE A 26 -11.85 3.48 3.59
C PHE A 26 -10.85 4.56 4.02
N ASN A 27 -9.63 4.50 3.51
CA ASN A 27 -8.49 5.29 4.00
C ASN A 27 -7.96 6.28 2.97
N GLY A 28 -8.44 6.24 1.73
CA GLY A 28 -7.99 7.09 0.63
C GLY A 28 -8.83 8.36 0.46
N LEU A 29 -8.60 9.04 -0.65
CA LEU A 29 -9.25 10.31 -0.97
C LEU A 29 -10.77 10.21 -1.13
N GLU A 30 -11.27 9.09 -1.66
CA GLU A 30 -12.72 8.85 -1.75
C GLU A 30 -13.36 8.76 -0.36
N GLY A 31 -12.72 8.07 0.59
CA GLY A 31 -13.18 7.99 1.98
C GLY A 31 -13.20 9.37 2.66
N ILE A 32 -12.14 10.16 2.49
CA ILE A 32 -12.06 11.52 3.02
C ILE A 32 -13.20 12.39 2.45
N LYS A 33 -13.44 12.31 1.15
CA LYS A 33 -14.53 13.04 0.49
C LYS A 33 -15.89 12.65 1.06
N GLN A 34 -16.11 11.37 1.30
CA GLN A 34 -17.36 10.87 1.86
C GLN A 34 -17.56 11.35 3.31
N ILE A 35 -16.51 11.31 4.14
CA ILE A 35 -16.58 11.83 5.51
C ILE A 35 -16.87 13.34 5.51
N LYS A 36 -16.25 14.12 4.63
CA LYS A 36 -16.56 15.54 4.47
C LYS A 36 -18.02 15.78 4.07
N SER A 37 -18.55 14.97 3.16
CA SER A 37 -19.96 15.02 2.75
C SER A 37 -20.90 14.71 3.92
N ILE A 38 -20.62 13.67 4.69
CA ILE A 38 -21.39 13.33 5.91
C ILE A 38 -21.34 14.50 6.89
N LYS A 39 -20.13 15.02 7.19
CA LYS A 39 -19.96 16.17 8.09
C LYS A 39 -20.78 17.39 7.63
N GLY A 40 -20.76 17.71 6.34
CA GLY A 40 -21.51 18.85 5.78
C GLY A 40 -23.03 18.67 5.83
N ASN A 41 -23.52 17.45 6.02
CA ASN A 41 -24.95 17.15 6.09
C ASN A 41 -25.45 16.88 7.52
N LEU A 42 -24.59 16.91 8.55
CA LEU A 42 -25.00 16.57 9.93
C LEU A 42 -26.11 17.48 10.48
N SER A 43 -26.20 18.72 10.04
CA SER A 43 -27.25 19.66 10.45
C SER A 43 -28.61 19.43 9.77
N ARG A 44 -28.68 18.53 8.78
CA ARG A 44 -29.95 18.20 8.12
C ARG A 44 -30.74 17.22 8.99
N SER A 45 -32.04 17.46 9.14
CA SER A 45 -32.96 16.59 9.89
C SER A 45 -32.87 15.13 9.40
N GLY A 46 -32.86 14.20 10.33
CA GLY A 46 -32.80 12.76 10.06
C GLY A 46 -31.41 12.20 9.68
N THR A 47 -30.39 13.05 9.48
CA THR A 47 -29.04 12.56 9.10
C THR A 47 -28.35 11.87 10.25
N VAL A 48 -28.44 12.43 11.45
CA VAL A 48 -27.81 11.85 12.65
C VAL A 48 -28.47 10.53 13.02
N GLU A 49 -29.79 10.48 13.00
CA GLU A 49 -30.58 9.28 13.28
C GLU A 49 -30.26 8.14 12.29
N ASN A 50 -30.15 8.47 10.99
CA ASN A 50 -29.75 7.49 9.99
C ASN A 50 -28.33 6.97 10.23
N LEU A 51 -27.39 7.86 10.61
CA LEU A 51 -26.01 7.48 10.91
C LEU A 51 -25.94 6.60 12.16
N LEU A 52 -26.68 6.93 13.22
CA LEU A 52 -26.77 6.10 14.42
C LEU A 52 -27.32 4.71 14.12
N GLY A 53 -28.40 4.61 13.35
CA GLY A 53 -28.96 3.32 12.94
C GLY A 53 -27.95 2.45 12.15
N LYS A 54 -27.11 3.08 11.29
CA LYS A 54 -26.01 2.36 10.61
C LYS A 54 -24.92 1.87 11.58
N PHE A 55 -24.57 2.68 12.59
CA PHE A 55 -23.62 2.28 13.61
C PHE A 55 -24.15 1.15 14.47
N GLU A 56 -25.43 1.17 14.86
CA GLU A 56 -26.08 0.09 15.58
C GLU A 56 -26.08 -1.20 14.79
N GLN A 57 -26.44 -1.16 13.50
CA GLN A 57 -26.38 -2.33 12.62
C GLN A 57 -24.97 -2.90 12.50
N LEU A 58 -23.96 -2.04 12.29
CA LEU A 58 -22.56 -2.44 12.22
C LEU A 58 -22.08 -3.04 13.54
N HIS A 59 -22.43 -2.44 14.68
CA HIS A 59 -22.10 -2.93 15.99
C HIS A 59 -22.69 -4.35 16.22
N GLN A 60 -23.95 -4.57 15.84
CA GLN A 60 -24.57 -5.89 15.92
C GLN A 60 -23.85 -6.95 15.08
N VAL A 61 -23.35 -6.58 13.90
CA VAL A 61 -22.55 -7.49 13.08
C VAL A 61 -21.22 -7.81 13.75
N ILE A 62 -20.53 -6.81 14.29
CA ILE A 62 -19.22 -6.98 14.93
C ILE A 62 -19.33 -7.87 16.16
N ILE A 63 -20.27 -7.62 17.07
CA ILE A 63 -20.41 -8.40 18.32
C ILE A 63 -20.86 -9.84 18.09
N LYS A 64 -21.50 -10.12 16.97
CA LYS A 64 -21.91 -11.48 16.58
C LYS A 64 -20.85 -12.22 15.76
N SER A 65 -19.81 -11.53 15.30
CA SER A 65 -18.75 -12.13 14.49
C SER A 65 -17.78 -12.95 15.34
N PRO A 66 -17.23 -14.05 14.79
CA PRO A 66 -16.16 -14.79 15.46
C PRO A 66 -15.00 -13.87 15.79
N THR A 67 -14.50 -13.95 17.02
CA THR A 67 -13.44 -13.06 17.50
C THR A 67 -12.24 -13.88 17.95
N GLN A 68 -11.03 -13.44 17.57
CA GLN A 68 -9.78 -13.95 18.07
C GLN A 68 -9.10 -12.90 18.94
N LEU A 69 -8.65 -13.28 20.11
CA LEU A 69 -7.96 -12.40 21.05
C LEU A 69 -6.48 -12.76 21.10
N LEU A 70 -5.62 -11.76 20.97
CA LEU A 70 -4.20 -11.88 21.25
C LEU A 70 -3.92 -11.24 22.62
N SER A 71 -3.45 -12.06 23.55
CA SER A 71 -3.00 -11.62 24.86
C SER A 71 -1.48 -11.80 24.95
N ILE A 72 -0.78 -10.75 25.34
CA ILE A 72 0.69 -10.76 25.47
C ILE A 72 1.02 -10.30 26.90
N ALA A 73 1.58 -11.20 27.68
CA ALA A 73 1.96 -10.93 29.06
C ALA A 73 3.18 -11.76 29.45
N GLU A 74 3.82 -11.40 30.55
CA GLU A 74 4.85 -12.22 31.17
C GLU A 74 4.25 -13.55 31.66
N GLN A 75 5.08 -14.59 31.71
CA GLN A 75 4.65 -15.95 31.98
C GLN A 75 3.83 -16.06 33.31
N GLU A 76 4.21 -15.31 34.33
CA GLU A 76 3.54 -15.28 35.64
C GLU A 76 2.12 -14.68 35.58
N GLN A 77 1.87 -13.79 34.62
CA GLN A 77 0.59 -13.08 34.46
C GLN A 77 -0.36 -13.77 33.46
N GLN A 78 0.14 -14.69 32.64
CA GLN A 78 -0.66 -15.31 31.57
C GLN A 78 -1.90 -16.03 32.07
N GLY A 79 -1.78 -16.81 33.19
CA GLY A 79 -2.89 -17.53 33.76
C GLY A 79 -3.99 -16.62 34.29
N ASN A 80 -3.63 -15.59 35.02
CA ASN A 80 -4.57 -14.60 35.56
C ASN A 80 -5.30 -13.84 34.46
N LEU A 81 -4.55 -13.43 33.45
CA LEU A 81 -5.11 -12.69 32.29
C LEU A 81 -6.05 -13.58 31.46
N ALA A 82 -5.67 -14.84 31.21
CA ALA A 82 -6.52 -15.79 30.50
C ALA A 82 -7.85 -16.03 31.26
N ASN A 83 -7.80 -16.22 32.57
CA ASN A 83 -8.99 -16.39 33.40
C ASN A 83 -9.88 -15.13 33.38
N ALA A 84 -9.30 -13.95 33.52
CA ALA A 84 -10.02 -12.68 33.42
C ALA A 84 -10.68 -12.48 32.06
N LEU A 85 -9.95 -12.75 30.98
CA LEU A 85 -10.50 -12.67 29.61
C LEU A 85 -11.64 -13.66 29.38
N ASN A 86 -11.49 -14.91 29.82
CA ASN A 86 -12.54 -15.93 29.69
C ASN A 86 -13.80 -15.60 30.51
N SER A 87 -13.66 -14.90 31.62
CA SER A 87 -14.80 -14.50 32.46
C SER A 87 -15.60 -13.34 31.84
N ILE A 88 -14.92 -12.39 31.18
CA ILE A 88 -15.52 -11.18 30.59
C ILE A 88 -15.94 -11.42 29.14
N TRP A 89 -15.08 -12.13 28.39
CA TRP A 89 -15.26 -12.37 26.97
C TRP A 89 -15.86 -13.76 26.74
N LYS A 90 -17.16 -13.83 26.81
CA LYS A 90 -17.86 -15.04 26.33
C LYS A 90 -17.71 -15.07 24.83
N SER A 91 -16.82 -15.94 24.35
CA SER A 91 -16.72 -16.23 22.92
C SER A 91 -18.11 -16.65 22.43
N ASN A 92 -18.75 -15.84 21.62
CA ASN A 92 -19.91 -16.24 20.85
C ASN A 92 -19.43 -17.17 19.74
N ASN A 93 -19.00 -18.37 20.11
CA ASN A 93 -18.63 -19.46 19.21
C ASN A 93 -19.85 -20.13 18.58
N GLU A 94 -21.00 -19.51 18.66
CA GLU A 94 -22.12 -19.92 17.83
C GLU A 94 -21.72 -19.69 16.37
N ASN A 95 -21.65 -20.78 15.64
CA ASN A 95 -21.27 -20.92 14.23
C ASN A 95 -21.98 -19.91 13.32
N LEU A 96 -21.62 -18.65 13.44
CA LEU A 96 -21.89 -17.64 12.43
C LEU A 96 -20.84 -17.79 11.31
N ARG A 97 -20.72 -19.00 10.78
CA ARG A 97 -20.33 -19.14 9.38
C ARG A 97 -21.49 -18.55 8.59
N GLY A 98 -21.50 -17.23 8.48
CA GLY A 98 -22.31 -16.61 7.46
C GLY A 98 -21.99 -17.31 6.15
N ASN A 99 -22.98 -17.98 5.58
CA ASN A 99 -22.87 -18.69 4.29
C ASN A 99 -22.66 -17.73 3.10
N GLY A 100 -22.13 -16.56 3.32
CA GLY A 100 -21.82 -15.61 2.28
C GLY A 100 -20.32 -15.52 2.08
N ASP A 101 -19.81 -16.14 1.02
CA ASP A 101 -18.49 -15.79 0.48
C ASP A 101 -18.46 -14.27 0.25
N PHE A 102 -17.72 -13.54 1.09
CA PHE A 102 -17.46 -12.14 0.83
C PHE A 102 -16.51 -12.05 -0.37
N ARG A 103 -17.09 -11.84 -1.54
CA ARG A 103 -16.33 -11.65 -2.78
C ARG A 103 -16.38 -10.19 -3.19
N LEU A 104 -15.20 -9.58 -3.22
CA LEU A 104 -15.07 -8.28 -3.86
C LEU A 104 -15.15 -8.47 -5.39
N PRO A 105 -15.81 -7.54 -6.12
CA PRO A 105 -15.84 -7.60 -7.58
C PRO A 105 -14.41 -7.58 -8.13
N GLU A 106 -14.15 -8.41 -9.14
CA GLU A 106 -12.86 -8.37 -9.82
C GLU A 106 -12.61 -6.98 -10.41
N MET A 107 -11.40 -6.48 -10.19
CA MET A 107 -11.02 -5.16 -10.64
C MET A 107 -9.54 -5.14 -10.97
N ARG A 108 -9.21 -4.86 -12.23
CA ARG A 108 -7.84 -4.67 -12.68
C ARG A 108 -7.85 -3.75 -13.90
N ARG A 109 -7.75 -2.45 -13.68
CA ARG A 109 -7.74 -1.46 -14.75
C ARG A 109 -6.85 -0.27 -14.40
N SER A 110 -6.36 0.42 -15.41
CA SER A 110 -5.59 1.66 -15.25
C SER A 110 -6.49 2.84 -14.84
N LEU A 111 -5.87 3.84 -14.22
CA LEU A 111 -6.48 5.07 -13.76
C LEU A 111 -5.50 6.21 -13.94
N SER A 112 -5.95 7.36 -14.44
CA SER A 112 -5.21 8.63 -14.42
C SER A 112 -6.05 9.67 -13.71
N GLU A 113 -5.68 10.03 -12.49
CA GLU A 113 -6.51 10.91 -11.65
C GLU A 113 -5.66 11.89 -10.84
N ALA A 114 -6.05 13.16 -10.86
CA ALA A 114 -5.46 14.22 -10.06
C ALA A 114 -6.48 14.81 -9.09
N TRP A 115 -6.09 14.96 -7.82
CA TRP A 115 -6.91 15.58 -6.80
C TRP A 115 -6.32 16.91 -6.37
N THR A 116 -7.14 17.95 -6.46
CA THR A 116 -6.74 19.30 -6.06
C THR A 116 -7.09 19.58 -4.61
N THR A 117 -6.14 20.21 -3.93
CA THR A 117 -6.27 20.67 -2.54
C THR A 117 -5.42 21.93 -2.31
N ALA A 118 -5.61 22.61 -1.19
CA ALA A 118 -4.76 23.72 -0.79
C ALA A 118 -3.39 23.21 -0.32
N THR A 119 -2.48 22.95 -1.28
CA THR A 119 -1.09 22.53 -1.04
C THR A 119 -0.14 23.36 -1.91
N GLN A 120 1.08 23.57 -1.43
CA GLN A 120 2.14 24.25 -2.17
C GLN A 120 3.13 23.26 -2.83
N VAL A 121 2.94 21.97 -2.61
CA VAL A 121 3.81 20.90 -3.09
C VAL A 121 2.97 19.81 -3.72
N ASN A 122 3.60 18.99 -4.57
CA ASN A 122 2.95 17.89 -5.23
C ASN A 122 3.28 16.55 -4.54
N PHE A 123 2.41 15.59 -4.71
CA PHE A 123 2.59 14.20 -4.36
C PHE A 123 2.23 13.38 -5.58
N CYS A 124 3.24 12.82 -6.23
CA CYS A 124 3.08 12.06 -7.45
C CYS A 124 3.18 10.57 -7.15
N ALA A 125 2.35 9.78 -7.78
CA ALA A 125 2.49 8.34 -7.79
C ALA A 125 2.16 7.77 -9.16
N LYS A 126 2.90 6.73 -9.54
CA LYS A 126 2.64 5.90 -10.72
C LYS A 126 2.65 4.44 -10.27
N ALA A 127 1.65 3.68 -10.66
CA ALA A 127 1.49 2.32 -10.23
C ALA A 127 1.28 1.36 -11.40
N PHE A 128 1.77 0.14 -11.24
CA PHE A 128 1.63 -0.95 -12.20
C PHE A 128 1.04 -2.17 -11.51
N PRO A 129 0.13 -2.91 -12.16
CA PRO A 129 -0.38 -4.16 -11.63
C PRO A 129 0.71 -5.22 -11.65
N THR A 130 0.95 -5.87 -10.52
CA THR A 130 1.95 -6.92 -10.38
C THR A 130 1.36 -8.16 -9.73
N VAL A 131 2.04 -8.73 -8.75
CA VAL A 131 1.73 -10.03 -8.16
C VAL A 131 1.53 -9.97 -6.66
N ALA A 132 0.76 -10.90 -6.12
CA ALA A 132 0.54 -11.07 -4.69
C ALA A 132 1.74 -11.76 -4.01
N SER A 133 1.69 -11.86 -2.67
CA SER A 133 2.78 -12.34 -1.81
C SER A 133 3.30 -13.74 -2.12
N ASN A 134 2.42 -14.64 -2.55
CA ASN A 134 2.77 -16.05 -2.83
C ASN A 134 3.42 -16.29 -4.20
N HIS A 135 3.43 -15.29 -5.08
CA HIS A 135 4.01 -15.42 -6.42
C HIS A 135 5.54 -15.43 -6.38
N LYS A 136 6.17 -16.20 -7.29
CA LYS A 136 7.63 -16.32 -7.38
C LYS A 136 8.34 -14.99 -7.61
N ASP A 137 7.77 -14.08 -8.40
CA ASP A 137 8.36 -12.79 -8.73
C ASP A 137 8.20 -11.73 -7.64
N ASN A 138 7.46 -12.03 -6.57
CA ASN A 138 7.25 -11.07 -5.48
C ASN A 138 8.59 -10.62 -4.84
N ALA A 139 9.51 -11.56 -4.62
CA ALA A 139 10.85 -11.27 -4.08
C ALA A 139 11.65 -10.35 -5.02
N THR A 140 11.68 -10.68 -6.31
CA THR A 140 12.35 -9.89 -7.35
C THR A 140 11.82 -8.46 -7.40
N LEU A 141 10.51 -8.26 -7.30
CA LEU A 141 9.88 -6.94 -7.30
C LEU A 141 10.22 -6.12 -6.04
N HIS A 142 10.36 -6.75 -4.88
CA HIS A 142 10.85 -6.07 -3.69
C HIS A 142 12.31 -5.60 -3.85
N VAL A 143 13.20 -6.44 -4.39
CA VAL A 143 14.58 -6.06 -4.69
C VAL A 143 14.62 -4.96 -5.74
N LEU A 144 13.82 -5.06 -6.80
CA LEU A 144 13.71 -4.06 -7.87
C LEU A 144 13.31 -2.68 -7.32
N ALA A 145 12.40 -2.63 -6.36
CA ALA A 145 12.00 -1.37 -5.73
C ALA A 145 13.18 -0.68 -5.03
N GLY A 146 13.96 -1.42 -4.25
CA GLY A 146 15.18 -0.93 -3.60
C GLY A 146 16.23 -0.50 -4.62
N TYR A 147 16.43 -1.31 -5.65
CA TYR A 147 17.39 -1.08 -6.72
C TYR A 147 17.12 0.21 -7.50
N LEU A 148 15.88 0.44 -7.94
CA LEU A 148 15.48 1.66 -8.64
C LEU A 148 15.55 2.88 -7.72
N ARG A 149 15.16 2.73 -6.46
CA ARG A 149 15.21 3.82 -5.48
C ARG A 149 16.61 4.34 -5.27
N ASN A 150 17.56 3.46 -4.97
CA ASN A 150 18.93 3.83 -4.62
C ASN A 150 19.75 4.16 -5.87
N GLY A 151 19.58 3.42 -6.95
CA GLY A 151 20.39 3.59 -8.18
C GLY A 151 19.99 4.79 -9.04
N PHE A 152 18.73 5.21 -9.01
CA PHE A 152 18.25 6.27 -9.88
C PHE A 152 17.32 7.28 -9.20
N LEU A 153 16.22 6.83 -8.59
CA LEU A 153 15.13 7.71 -8.18
C LEU A 153 15.52 8.68 -7.09
N HIS A 154 16.36 8.27 -6.13
CA HIS A 154 16.81 9.17 -5.07
C HIS A 154 17.55 10.37 -5.64
N ARG A 155 18.48 10.15 -6.58
CA ARG A 155 19.23 11.23 -7.23
C ARG A 155 18.33 12.11 -8.09
N ALA A 156 17.52 11.53 -8.97
CA ALA A 156 16.68 12.28 -9.89
C ALA A 156 15.61 13.12 -9.17
N ILE A 157 14.90 12.50 -8.20
CA ILE A 157 13.74 13.12 -7.57
C ILE A 157 14.15 14.04 -6.41
N ARG A 158 15.09 13.59 -5.55
CA ARG A 158 15.46 14.34 -4.36
C ARG A 158 16.62 15.30 -4.62
N GLU A 159 17.77 14.80 -5.09
CA GLU A 159 18.99 15.63 -5.19
C GLU A 159 18.89 16.64 -6.33
N GLN A 160 18.42 16.23 -7.49
CA GLN A 160 18.26 17.09 -8.66
C GLN A 160 16.89 17.75 -8.71
N GLY A 161 15.85 17.02 -8.34
CA GLY A 161 14.46 17.46 -8.43
C GLY A 161 13.98 18.32 -7.25
N GLY A 162 14.67 18.31 -6.12
CA GLY A 162 14.32 19.12 -4.94
C GLY A 162 13.13 18.58 -4.13
N ALA A 163 12.61 17.41 -4.41
CA ALA A 163 11.60 16.76 -3.59
C ALA A 163 12.16 16.36 -2.23
N TYR A 164 11.32 16.34 -1.19
CA TYR A 164 11.75 15.88 0.12
C TYR A 164 12.14 14.40 0.11
N GLY A 165 11.49 13.58 -0.72
CA GLY A 165 11.83 12.20 -0.95
C GLY A 165 11.04 11.58 -2.10
N GLY A 166 11.51 10.42 -2.55
CA GLY A 166 10.87 9.65 -3.60
C GLY A 166 11.44 8.24 -3.67
N GLY A 167 10.80 7.38 -4.43
CA GLY A 167 11.25 6.01 -4.58
C GLY A 167 10.22 5.09 -5.20
N ALA A 168 10.44 3.79 -5.00
CA ALA A 168 9.55 2.75 -5.44
C ALA A 168 9.28 1.73 -4.32
N THR A 169 8.16 1.01 -4.41
CA THR A 169 7.79 -0.05 -3.48
C THR A 169 6.89 -1.08 -4.14
N GLN A 170 7.11 -2.36 -3.83
CA GLN A 170 6.17 -3.44 -4.13
C GLN A 170 5.18 -3.58 -2.97
N ASP A 171 3.90 -3.57 -3.27
CA ASP A 171 2.84 -3.87 -2.32
C ASP A 171 2.18 -5.20 -2.70
N SER A 172 2.54 -6.24 -1.96
CA SER A 172 2.06 -7.60 -2.19
C SER A 172 0.56 -7.76 -1.85
N ASN A 173 0.00 -6.91 -0.99
CA ASN A 173 -1.41 -6.98 -0.58
C ASN A 173 -2.34 -6.43 -1.67
N SER A 174 -1.90 -5.36 -2.34
CA SER A 174 -2.63 -4.79 -3.47
C SER A 174 -2.20 -5.34 -4.83
N ALA A 175 -1.19 -6.22 -4.85
CA ALA A 175 -0.56 -6.74 -6.07
C ALA A 175 -0.15 -5.61 -7.03
N SER A 176 0.53 -4.59 -6.50
CA SER A 176 0.93 -3.41 -7.25
C SER A 176 2.36 -2.99 -6.95
N PHE A 177 3.07 -2.55 -7.99
CA PHE A 177 4.34 -1.84 -7.84
C PHE A 177 4.08 -0.36 -7.98
N ARG A 178 4.61 0.46 -7.05
CA ARG A 178 4.30 1.88 -6.96
C ARG A 178 5.56 2.71 -6.91
N PHE A 179 5.65 3.70 -7.79
CA PHE A 179 6.57 4.83 -7.70
C PHE A 179 5.88 5.97 -6.97
N PHE A 180 6.64 6.77 -6.25
CA PHE A 180 6.11 7.92 -5.53
C PHE A 180 7.12 9.04 -5.34
N SER A 181 6.62 10.27 -5.22
CA SER A 181 7.36 11.41 -4.68
C SER A 181 6.62 12.04 -3.50
N TYR A 182 7.37 12.73 -2.67
CA TYR A 182 6.89 13.29 -1.41
C TYR A 182 7.34 14.74 -1.28
N ARG A 183 6.37 15.67 -1.15
CA ARG A 183 6.60 17.12 -1.11
C ARG A 183 7.49 17.57 -2.26
N ASP A 184 7.01 17.32 -3.45
CA ASP A 184 7.73 17.56 -4.69
C ASP A 184 7.38 18.94 -5.24
N PRO A 185 8.34 19.80 -5.58
CA PRO A 185 8.07 21.04 -6.29
C PRO A 185 7.70 20.82 -7.75
N ARG A 186 8.11 19.67 -8.34
CA ARG A 186 7.87 19.29 -9.73
C ARG A 186 6.68 18.34 -9.83
N LEU A 187 6.15 18.17 -11.03
CA LEU A 187 5.03 17.28 -11.28
C LEU A 187 5.25 16.43 -12.56
N ALA A 188 5.27 17.03 -13.72
CA ALA A 188 5.44 16.32 -14.99
C ALA A 188 6.83 15.67 -15.09
N GLU A 189 7.86 16.39 -14.71
CA GLU A 189 9.25 15.93 -14.72
C GLU A 189 9.43 14.72 -13.80
N THR A 190 8.80 14.72 -12.62
CA THR A 190 8.87 13.60 -11.70
C THR A 190 8.16 12.35 -12.24
N LEU A 191 7.03 12.50 -12.90
CA LEU A 191 6.38 11.38 -13.58
C LEU A 191 7.25 10.80 -14.71
N ASN A 192 8.00 11.66 -15.41
CA ASN A 192 8.99 11.24 -16.40
C ASN A 192 10.20 10.56 -15.76
N ASP A 193 10.66 11.03 -14.58
CA ASP A 193 11.74 10.38 -13.84
C ASP A 193 11.39 8.93 -13.43
N PHE A 194 10.13 8.65 -13.15
CA PHE A 194 9.69 7.27 -12.91
C PHE A 194 9.92 6.38 -14.14
N ASP A 195 9.57 6.86 -15.33
CA ASP A 195 9.79 6.13 -16.58
C ASP A 195 11.28 6.05 -16.95
N ALA A 196 12.02 7.13 -16.75
CA ALA A 196 13.45 7.17 -16.97
C ALA A 196 14.21 6.16 -16.09
N SER A 197 13.74 5.88 -14.87
CA SER A 197 14.33 4.87 -14.01
C SER A 197 14.24 3.46 -14.61
N LEU A 198 13.16 3.15 -15.31
CA LEU A 198 13.00 1.87 -16.03
C LEU A 198 13.90 1.79 -17.26
N GLN A 199 14.02 2.90 -18.01
CA GLN A 199 14.95 2.99 -19.14
C GLN A 199 16.40 2.83 -18.65
N TRP A 200 16.78 3.47 -17.55
CA TRP A 200 18.08 3.32 -16.94
C TRP A 200 18.37 1.85 -16.58
N LEU A 201 17.42 1.13 -15.97
CA LEU A 201 17.57 -0.28 -15.65
C LEU A 201 17.84 -1.15 -16.89
N MET A 202 17.14 -0.84 -18.00
CA MET A 202 17.22 -1.65 -19.22
C MET A 202 18.48 -1.35 -20.03
N ALA A 203 18.92 -0.11 -20.11
CA ALA A 203 20.00 0.33 -20.98
C ALA A 203 21.38 0.35 -20.31
N GLY A 204 21.45 0.44 -18.98
CA GLY A 204 22.69 0.69 -18.24
C GLY A 204 23.60 -0.54 -18.11
N LYS A 205 24.91 -0.27 -18.00
CA LYS A 205 25.84 -1.16 -17.34
C LYS A 205 25.70 -0.93 -15.85
N HIS A 206 25.44 -1.97 -15.09
CA HIS A 206 25.19 -1.91 -13.67
C HIS A 206 26.25 -2.69 -12.92
N GLU A 207 26.72 -2.13 -11.82
CA GLU A 207 27.69 -2.75 -10.96
C GLU A 207 27.00 -3.73 -10.00
N ASN A 208 27.65 -4.86 -9.72
CA ASN A 208 27.08 -5.90 -8.85
C ASN A 208 26.76 -5.38 -7.44
N TYR A 209 27.57 -4.46 -6.91
CA TYR A 209 27.36 -3.92 -5.56
C TYR A 209 26.01 -3.22 -5.40
N GLN A 210 25.47 -2.62 -6.46
CA GLN A 210 24.16 -1.97 -6.41
C GLN A 210 23.02 -3.00 -6.19
N LEU A 211 23.17 -4.18 -6.81
CA LEU A 211 22.22 -5.27 -6.60
C LEU A 211 22.35 -5.87 -5.19
N GLU A 212 23.58 -6.07 -4.73
CA GLU A 212 23.87 -6.56 -3.38
C GLU A 212 23.29 -5.61 -2.32
N GLU A 213 23.45 -4.30 -2.47
CA GLU A 213 22.85 -3.29 -1.60
C GLU A 213 21.32 -3.38 -1.55
N ALA A 214 20.68 -3.54 -2.72
CA ALA A 214 19.23 -3.69 -2.79
C ALA A 214 18.74 -4.98 -2.12
N ILE A 215 19.43 -6.10 -2.32
CA ILE A 215 19.16 -7.37 -1.65
C ILE A 215 19.31 -7.22 -0.14
N LEU A 216 20.44 -6.66 0.32
CA LEU A 216 20.71 -6.43 1.75
C LEU A 216 19.63 -5.52 2.37
N GLY A 217 19.18 -4.52 1.65
CA GLY A 217 18.09 -3.64 2.11
C GLY A 217 16.78 -4.41 2.37
N VAL A 218 16.42 -5.36 1.50
CA VAL A 218 15.23 -6.21 1.71
C VAL A 218 15.46 -7.18 2.88
N ILE A 219 16.63 -7.81 2.96
CA ILE A 219 16.97 -8.73 4.06
C ILE A 219 16.96 -8.00 5.41
N ALA A 220 17.57 -6.81 5.49
CA ALA A 220 17.58 -6.00 6.71
C ALA A 220 16.17 -5.63 7.18
N ALA A 221 15.25 -5.36 6.24
CA ALA A 221 13.86 -5.11 6.58
C ALA A 221 13.13 -6.36 7.12
N LEU A 222 13.48 -7.56 6.60
CA LEU A 222 12.93 -8.84 7.09
C LEU A 222 13.46 -9.21 8.48
N ASP A 223 14.74 -8.93 8.73
CA ASP A 223 15.45 -9.32 9.95
C ASP A 223 15.41 -8.23 11.04
N LYS A 224 14.66 -7.15 10.79
CA LYS A 224 14.54 -6.07 11.76
C LYS A 224 14.01 -6.61 13.09
N PRO A 225 14.79 -6.50 14.19
CA PRO A 225 14.35 -6.98 15.49
C PRO A 225 13.12 -6.20 15.97
N ALA A 226 12.20 -6.91 16.59
CA ALA A 226 11.04 -6.32 17.24
C ALA A 226 11.12 -6.52 18.77
N SER A 227 10.33 -5.76 19.52
CA SER A 227 10.14 -6.06 20.95
C SER A 227 9.43 -7.40 21.12
N PRO A 228 9.52 -8.07 22.30
CA PRO A 228 8.79 -9.33 22.53
C PRO A 228 7.30 -9.25 22.20
N ALA A 229 6.65 -8.13 22.55
CA ALA A 229 5.25 -7.88 22.18
C ALA A 229 5.06 -7.70 20.67
N GLY A 230 6.01 -7.07 20.02
CA GLY A 230 6.03 -6.91 18.55
C GLY A 230 6.17 -8.25 17.83
N GLU A 231 7.04 -9.13 18.30
CA GLU A 231 7.22 -10.49 17.76
C GLU A 231 5.97 -11.35 17.94
N ALA A 232 5.36 -11.32 19.13
CA ALA A 232 4.12 -12.04 19.39
C ALA A 232 2.97 -11.55 18.49
N LYS A 233 2.85 -10.23 18.32
CA LYS A 233 1.88 -9.64 17.40
C LYS A 233 2.15 -10.06 15.94
N GLN A 234 3.40 -10.06 15.51
CA GLN A 234 3.77 -10.49 14.16
C GLN A 234 3.49 -11.99 13.95
N ALA A 235 3.77 -12.83 14.96
CA ALA A 235 3.46 -14.27 14.90
C ALA A 235 1.94 -14.50 14.76
N PHE A 236 1.12 -13.74 15.49
CA PHE A 236 -0.33 -13.79 15.35
C PHE A 236 -0.81 -13.39 13.97
N TYR A 237 -0.31 -12.29 13.40
CA TYR A 237 -0.65 -11.89 12.04
C TYR A 237 -0.17 -12.91 11.00
N ASN A 238 1.02 -13.47 11.16
CA ASN A 238 1.51 -14.52 10.27
C ASN A 238 0.59 -15.75 10.28
N HIS A 239 0.04 -16.11 11.46
CA HIS A 239 -0.95 -17.19 11.58
C HIS A 239 -2.27 -16.82 10.89
N LEU A 240 -2.81 -15.62 11.14
CA LEU A 240 -4.06 -15.16 10.53
C LEU A 240 -4.04 -15.14 9.00
N PHE A 241 -2.90 -14.81 8.41
CA PHE A 241 -2.74 -14.64 6.96
C PHE A 241 -2.02 -15.82 6.29
N ASP A 242 -1.89 -16.94 6.98
CA ASP A 242 -1.19 -18.15 6.48
C ASP A 242 0.22 -17.86 5.94
N ASN A 243 0.90 -16.88 6.57
CA ASN A 243 2.28 -16.55 6.25
C ASN A 243 3.24 -17.47 7.01
N THR A 244 3.29 -18.73 6.58
CA THR A 244 4.02 -19.80 7.26
C THR A 244 5.53 -19.54 7.31
N LEU A 245 6.23 -20.21 8.23
CA LEU A 245 7.69 -20.16 8.30
C LEU A 245 8.34 -20.65 6.98
N ALA A 246 7.77 -21.68 6.36
CA ALA A 246 8.22 -22.18 5.07
C ALA A 246 8.08 -21.13 3.95
N ALA A 247 6.95 -20.45 3.88
CA ALA A 247 6.72 -19.36 2.92
C ALA A 247 7.72 -18.20 3.10
N ARG A 248 7.98 -17.81 4.37
CA ARG A 248 8.94 -16.73 4.69
C ARG A 248 10.38 -17.13 4.35
N LYS A 249 10.77 -18.37 4.63
CA LYS A 249 12.10 -18.90 4.24
C LYS A 249 12.25 -18.92 2.72
N ALA A 250 11.26 -19.43 2.00
CA ALA A 250 11.28 -19.47 0.54
C ALA A 250 11.30 -18.06 -0.09
N PHE A 251 10.61 -17.08 0.51
CA PHE A 251 10.70 -15.68 0.08
C PHE A 251 12.13 -15.14 0.28
N ARG A 252 12.72 -15.35 1.46
CA ARG A 252 14.10 -14.95 1.78
C ARG A 252 15.11 -15.54 0.79
N GLU A 253 15.01 -16.83 0.51
CA GLU A 253 15.90 -17.50 -0.46
C GLU A 253 15.77 -16.89 -1.85
N ARG A 254 14.55 -16.62 -2.32
CA ARG A 254 14.34 -15.94 -3.60
C ARG A 254 14.93 -14.53 -3.65
N VAL A 255 14.86 -13.77 -2.54
CA VAL A 255 15.51 -12.46 -2.43
C VAL A 255 17.02 -12.60 -2.59
N LEU A 256 17.65 -13.54 -1.87
CA LEU A 256 19.11 -13.76 -1.91
C LEU A 256 19.61 -14.20 -3.29
N HIS A 257 18.79 -14.93 -4.07
CA HIS A 257 19.17 -15.44 -5.39
C HIS A 257 18.68 -14.54 -6.55
N THR A 258 18.15 -13.35 -6.26
CA THR A 258 17.71 -12.42 -7.29
C THR A 258 18.91 -11.89 -8.09
N THR A 259 18.83 -11.94 -9.41
CA THR A 259 19.85 -11.46 -10.34
C THR A 259 19.41 -10.19 -11.05
N LEU A 260 20.35 -9.45 -11.64
CA LEU A 260 20.04 -8.29 -12.47
C LEU A 260 19.18 -8.67 -13.69
N GLN A 261 19.38 -9.88 -14.23
CA GLN A 261 18.55 -10.40 -15.32
C GLN A 261 17.09 -10.59 -14.86
N ASP A 262 16.87 -11.04 -13.62
CA ASP A 262 15.53 -11.16 -13.05
C ASP A 262 14.86 -9.80 -12.87
N LEU A 263 15.61 -8.78 -12.44
CA LEU A 263 15.09 -7.41 -12.34
C LEU A 263 14.61 -6.89 -13.69
N ARG A 264 15.43 -7.06 -14.73
CA ARG A 264 15.09 -6.64 -16.11
C ARG A 264 13.88 -7.40 -16.66
N ARG A 265 13.87 -8.73 -16.48
CA ARG A 265 12.73 -9.56 -16.87
C ARG A 265 11.43 -9.12 -16.17
N ALA A 266 11.49 -8.87 -14.86
CA ALA A 266 10.33 -8.41 -14.12
C ALA A 266 9.86 -7.03 -14.60
N ALA A 267 10.78 -6.10 -14.86
CA ALA A 267 10.45 -4.79 -15.40
C ALA A 267 9.77 -4.91 -16.78
N ASP A 268 10.32 -5.72 -17.68
CA ASP A 268 9.70 -5.96 -18.99
C ASP A 268 8.34 -6.63 -18.91
N THR A 269 8.16 -7.55 -17.96
CA THR A 269 6.90 -8.29 -17.80
C THR A 269 5.78 -7.42 -17.27
N TYR A 270 6.05 -6.62 -16.23
CA TYR A 270 5.00 -5.97 -15.46
C TYR A 270 4.81 -4.49 -15.77
N PHE A 271 5.82 -3.76 -16.27
CA PHE A 271 5.74 -2.31 -16.41
C PHE A 271 5.41 -1.87 -17.83
N LYS A 272 4.29 -2.40 -18.35
CA LYS A 272 3.78 -1.98 -19.66
C LYS A 272 3.10 -0.61 -19.56
N PRO A 273 3.45 0.38 -20.39
CA PRO A 273 2.86 1.73 -20.33
C PRO A 273 1.32 1.73 -20.34
N SER A 274 0.69 0.83 -21.10
CA SER A 274 -0.77 0.70 -21.20
C SER A 274 -1.45 0.25 -19.91
N SER A 275 -0.71 -0.36 -18.97
CA SER A 275 -1.22 -0.79 -17.67
C SER A 275 -0.94 0.18 -16.53
N ALA A 276 -0.19 1.25 -16.81
CA ALA A 276 0.17 2.24 -15.81
C ALA A 276 -1.06 3.00 -15.31
N SER A 277 -1.06 3.30 -14.03
CA SER A 277 -1.98 4.24 -13.39
C SER A 277 -1.21 5.40 -12.80
N VAL A 278 -1.79 6.60 -12.86
CA VAL A 278 -1.22 7.82 -12.30
C VAL A 278 -2.17 8.38 -11.25
N GLY A 279 -1.64 8.66 -10.08
CA GLY A 279 -2.35 9.33 -8.98
C GLY A 279 -1.57 10.54 -8.50
N VAL A 280 -2.18 11.70 -8.55
CA VAL A 280 -1.54 12.97 -8.17
C VAL A 280 -2.38 13.71 -7.15
N ILE A 281 -1.71 14.30 -6.14
CA ILE A 281 -2.31 15.31 -5.25
C ILE A 281 -1.52 16.59 -5.42
N THR A 282 -2.22 17.67 -5.79
CA THR A 282 -1.57 18.92 -6.18
C THR A 282 -2.49 20.12 -5.92
N ASN A 283 -2.07 21.31 -6.30
CA ASN A 283 -2.91 22.52 -6.34
C ASN A 283 -3.50 22.72 -7.75
N LYS A 284 -4.42 23.70 -7.86
CA LYS A 284 -5.08 23.99 -9.14
C LYS A 284 -4.14 24.53 -10.22
N ASP A 285 -3.12 25.30 -9.81
CA ASP A 285 -2.22 25.95 -10.77
C ASP A 285 -1.25 24.95 -11.41
N SER A 286 -0.75 24.00 -10.63
CA SER A 286 0.16 22.95 -11.08
C SER A 286 -0.48 21.96 -12.07
N ILE A 287 -1.80 21.77 -12.02
CA ILE A 287 -2.52 20.86 -12.94
C ILE A 287 -2.50 21.37 -14.37
N ASN A 288 -2.53 22.68 -14.59
CA ASN A 288 -2.57 23.26 -15.94
C ASN A 288 -1.33 22.90 -16.79
N ASN A 289 -0.25 22.49 -16.14
CA ASN A 289 1.01 22.08 -16.80
C ASN A 289 1.09 20.56 -17.02
N LEU A 290 0.07 19.79 -16.65
CA LEU A 290 0.03 18.35 -16.84
C LEU A 290 -0.60 18.00 -18.19
N ASN A 291 0.20 17.39 -19.05
CA ASN A 291 -0.29 16.79 -20.30
C ASN A 291 -0.37 15.26 -20.14
N ILE A 292 -1.41 14.78 -19.48
CA ILE A 292 -1.68 13.33 -19.29
C ILE A 292 -2.99 13.02 -20.01
N GLU A 293 -2.97 12.06 -20.91
CA GLU A 293 -4.18 11.60 -21.59
C GLU A 293 -5.21 11.06 -20.59
N ASN A 294 -6.46 11.42 -20.80
CA ASN A 294 -7.61 10.96 -20.00
C ASN A 294 -7.47 11.26 -18.49
N LEU A 295 -6.76 12.33 -18.11
CA LEU A 295 -6.63 12.73 -16.71
C LEU A 295 -7.98 13.23 -16.16
N VAL A 296 -8.49 12.54 -15.15
CA VAL A 296 -9.68 12.97 -14.41
C VAL A 296 -9.27 13.87 -13.25
N ILE A 297 -9.77 15.10 -13.24
CA ILE A 297 -9.47 16.07 -12.17
C ILE A 297 -10.63 16.07 -11.16
N ARG A 298 -10.29 15.93 -9.88
CA ARG A 298 -11.24 15.96 -8.75
C ARG A 298 -10.81 16.97 -7.70
N ASN A 299 -11.78 17.45 -6.92
CA ASN A 299 -11.55 18.34 -5.78
C ASN A 299 -11.90 17.63 -4.46
N ILE A 300 -11.12 17.92 -3.43
CA ILE A 300 -11.36 17.46 -2.06
C ILE A 300 -12.14 18.50 -1.26
#